data_04f9f96f586b7e00ff714c1862338090
#
_entry.id   04f9f96f586b7e00ff714c1862338090
#
_cell.length_a   1.000
_cell.length_b   1.000
_cell.length_c   1.000
_cell.angle_alpha   90.00
_cell.angle_beta   90.00
_cell.angle_gamma   90.00
#
_symmetry.space_group_name_H-M   'P 1'
#
loop_
_entity.id
_entity.type
_entity.pdbx_description
1 polymer ?
#
loop_
_entity_poly.entity_id
_entity_poly.type
_entity_poly.pdbx_seq_one_letter_code
_entity_poly.pdbx_strand_id
1 'polypeptide(L)'
;RRWVTVVAAAVGVMLLLQLPRAAVPPEVHYAVSVSERIGLIQGNVPKAGLDFNAERRAVLDNHVRGTETFAAQARQNGWKDLSLVVWPANSSDIDPFRNTDAAAQIQRAVDAVDVPLVVGAVLAEPVDHNSNVSLLYRPGGGEPERYTKLHPVPFAEYIPYRDFFSRFSSAAELAGNFVAGDEIGVFEVQGSAPGRGTATDKAYAVLPT
;
A
#
# COMPACT_ATOMS: atom_id res chain seq x y z
N ARG A 1 -29.80 47.17 17.13
CA ARG A 1 -30.57 46.10 16.48
C ARG A 1 -29.71 45.33 15.45
N ARG A 2 -28.95 46.00 14.56
CA ARG A 2 -28.11 45.31 13.55
C ARG A 2 -27.04 44.38 14.13
N TRP A 3 -26.41 44.77 15.25
CA TRP A 3 -25.37 43.93 15.90
C TRP A 3 -25.94 42.65 16.51
N VAL A 4 -27.17 42.70 17.04
CA VAL A 4 -27.83 41.49 17.59
C VAL A 4 -28.12 40.47 16.52
N THR A 5 -28.52 40.91 15.33
CA THR A 5 -28.76 40.00 14.19
C THR A 5 -27.46 39.37 13.69
N VAL A 6 -26.37 40.12 13.63
CA VAL A 6 -25.05 39.60 13.20
C VAL A 6 -24.53 38.56 14.20
N VAL A 7 -24.63 38.84 15.50
CA VAL A 7 -24.22 37.90 16.55
C VAL A 7 -25.08 36.64 16.54
N ALA A 8 -26.39 36.76 16.37
CA ALA A 8 -27.30 35.63 16.30
C ALA A 8 -27.00 34.76 15.07
N ALA A 9 -26.68 35.35 13.91
CA ALA A 9 -26.29 34.63 12.71
C ALA A 9 -24.95 33.90 12.90
N ALA A 10 -23.97 34.54 13.51
CA ALA A 10 -22.66 33.92 13.78
C ALA A 10 -22.76 32.73 14.75
N VAL A 11 -23.59 32.86 15.80
CA VAL A 11 -23.86 31.75 16.74
C VAL A 11 -24.60 30.63 16.04
N GLY A 12 -25.56 30.93 15.18
CA GLY A 12 -26.29 29.92 14.40
C GLY A 12 -25.37 29.14 13.47
N VAL A 13 -24.44 29.79 12.77
CA VAL A 13 -23.43 29.14 11.94
C VAL A 13 -22.49 28.27 12.78
N MET A 14 -22.03 28.77 13.93
CA MET A 14 -21.20 27.99 14.85
C MET A 14 -21.90 26.73 15.37
N LEU A 15 -23.20 26.82 15.69
CA LEU A 15 -23.99 25.66 16.11
C LEU A 15 -24.20 24.67 14.95
N LEU A 16 -24.43 25.15 13.73
CA LEU A 16 -24.53 24.31 12.54
C LEU A 16 -23.24 23.56 12.22
N LEU A 17 -22.09 24.19 12.44
CA LEU A 17 -20.77 23.55 12.27
C LEU A 17 -20.47 22.48 13.33
N GLN A 18 -21.20 22.44 14.46
CA GLN A 18 -21.06 21.39 15.47
C GLN A 18 -21.97 20.16 15.20
N LEU A 19 -23.00 20.31 14.35
CA LEU A 19 -23.93 19.21 14.04
C LEU A 19 -23.23 17.95 13.49
N PRO A 20 -22.24 18.02 12.59
CA PRO A 20 -21.53 16.84 12.12
C PRO A 20 -20.79 16.09 13.24
N ARG A 21 -20.30 16.81 14.26
CA ARG A 21 -19.63 16.22 15.42
C ARG A 21 -20.57 15.47 16.34
N ALA A 22 -21.80 15.91 16.47
CA ALA A 22 -22.84 15.23 17.27
C ALA A 22 -23.36 13.95 16.55
N ALA A 23 -23.19 13.87 15.23
CA ALA A 23 -23.59 12.72 14.43
C ALA A 23 -22.46 11.67 14.26
N VAL A 24 -21.24 11.93 14.76
CA VAL A 24 -20.19 10.91 14.79
C VAL A 24 -20.61 9.87 15.85
N PRO A 25 -20.81 8.60 15.47
CA PRO A 25 -21.08 7.55 16.42
C PRO A 25 -19.96 7.52 17.48
N PRO A 26 -20.26 7.23 18.76
CA PRO A 26 -19.21 7.00 19.73
C PRO A 26 -18.25 5.96 19.18
N GLU A 27 -16.96 6.22 19.31
CA GLU A 27 -15.92 5.27 18.89
C GLU A 27 -16.29 3.90 19.47
N VAL A 28 -16.53 2.95 18.59
CA VAL A 28 -16.79 1.57 19.01
C VAL A 28 -15.44 1.01 19.44
N HIS A 29 -15.16 1.07 20.72
CA HIS A 29 -14.00 0.39 21.29
C HIS A 29 -14.25 -1.12 21.20
N TYR A 30 -13.76 -1.72 20.13
CA TYR A 30 -13.65 -3.17 20.10
C TYR A 30 -12.59 -3.55 21.13
N ALA A 31 -12.98 -4.31 22.13
CA ALA A 31 -12.04 -4.99 23.00
C ALA A 31 -11.28 -6.00 22.13
N VAL A 32 -10.17 -5.59 21.52
CA VAL A 32 -9.28 -6.49 20.79
C VAL A 32 -8.59 -7.35 21.83
N SER A 33 -9.10 -8.55 22.03
CA SER A 33 -8.51 -9.52 22.96
C SER A 33 -7.26 -10.20 22.39
N VAL A 34 -6.94 -9.96 21.11
CA VAL A 34 -5.82 -10.57 20.39
C VAL A 34 -5.10 -9.51 19.57
N SER A 35 -3.80 -9.39 19.75
CA SER A 35 -2.94 -8.54 18.94
C SER A 35 -2.20 -9.38 17.90
N GLU A 36 -2.18 -8.90 16.68
CA GLU A 36 -1.37 -9.45 15.59
C GLU A 36 -0.16 -8.56 15.34
N ARG A 37 0.97 -9.14 15.00
CA ARG A 37 2.18 -8.41 14.63
C ARG A 37 2.28 -8.31 13.12
N ILE A 38 2.43 -7.08 12.62
CA ILE A 38 2.66 -6.80 11.20
C ILE A 38 4.04 -6.17 11.07
N GLY A 39 4.86 -6.71 10.17
CA GLY A 39 6.15 -6.15 9.80
C GLY A 39 5.99 -5.11 8.69
N LEU A 40 6.50 -3.88 8.89
CA LEU A 40 6.57 -2.86 7.86
C LEU A 40 8.03 -2.68 7.44
N ILE A 41 8.35 -2.90 6.17
CA ILE A 41 9.70 -2.80 5.64
C ILE A 41 9.80 -1.62 4.67
N GLN A 42 10.65 -0.66 5.01
CA GLN A 42 10.96 0.49 4.17
C GLN A 42 12.39 0.38 3.65
N GLY A 43 12.54 0.09 2.36
CA GLY A 43 13.83 -0.15 1.72
C GLY A 43 14.62 1.11 1.38
N ASN A 44 13.98 2.28 1.45
CA ASN A 44 14.55 3.56 1.04
C ASN A 44 14.90 3.63 -0.46
N VAL A 45 14.95 4.86 -0.98
CA VAL A 45 15.41 5.17 -2.35
C VAL A 45 16.90 5.50 -2.27
N PRO A 46 17.75 4.93 -3.13
CA PRO A 46 19.16 5.26 -3.15
C PRO A 46 19.37 6.74 -3.50
N LYS A 47 20.55 7.26 -3.16
CA LYS A 47 20.91 8.66 -3.48
C LYS A 47 20.92 8.89 -4.99
N ALA A 48 20.51 10.09 -5.40
CA ALA A 48 20.56 10.53 -6.79
C ALA A 48 21.95 10.29 -7.44
N GLY A 49 21.96 9.88 -8.70
CA GLY A 49 23.19 9.66 -9.47
C GLY A 49 23.30 8.27 -10.10
N LEU A 50 22.37 7.35 -9.80
CA LEU A 50 22.22 6.11 -10.55
C LEU A 50 21.42 6.36 -11.83
N ASP A 51 21.62 5.53 -12.85
CA ASP A 51 20.67 5.48 -13.94
C ASP A 51 19.32 4.90 -13.47
N PHE A 52 18.27 5.18 -14.20
CA PHE A 52 16.90 4.82 -13.82
C PHE A 52 16.72 3.33 -13.51
N ASN A 53 17.33 2.44 -14.28
CA ASN A 53 17.19 1.00 -14.07
C ASN A 53 17.97 0.52 -12.84
N ALA A 54 19.17 1.08 -12.62
CA ALA A 54 19.96 0.79 -11.43
C ALA A 54 19.27 1.28 -10.14
N GLU A 55 18.60 2.43 -10.20
CA GLU A 55 17.80 2.96 -9.07
C GLU A 55 16.64 2.04 -8.70
N ARG A 56 15.84 1.64 -9.69
CA ARG A 56 14.71 0.69 -9.49
C ARG A 56 15.18 -0.63 -8.90
N ARG A 57 16.31 -1.15 -9.39
CA ARG A 57 16.90 -2.39 -8.87
C ARG A 57 17.34 -2.23 -7.43
N ALA A 58 18.02 -1.13 -7.11
CA ALA A 58 18.49 -0.87 -5.76
C ALA A 58 17.33 -0.71 -4.74
N VAL A 59 16.20 -0.14 -5.17
CA VAL A 59 14.99 -0.07 -4.34
C VAL A 59 14.49 -1.47 -3.98
N LEU A 60 14.32 -2.35 -4.97
CA LEU A 60 13.93 -3.74 -4.75
C LEU A 60 14.91 -4.47 -3.84
N ASP A 61 16.21 -4.39 -4.14
CA ASP A 61 17.27 -5.04 -3.35
C ASP A 61 17.28 -4.58 -1.89
N ASN A 62 16.98 -3.29 -1.64
CA ASN A 62 16.90 -2.75 -0.29
C ASN A 62 15.71 -3.33 0.48
N HIS A 63 14.54 -3.49 -0.15
CA HIS A 63 13.38 -4.11 0.49
C HIS A 63 13.64 -5.58 0.80
N VAL A 64 14.25 -6.32 -0.13
CA VAL A 64 14.62 -7.72 0.09
C VAL A 64 15.58 -7.86 1.27
N ARG A 65 16.69 -7.12 1.28
CA ARG A 65 17.67 -7.14 2.40
C ARG A 65 17.04 -6.70 3.73
N GLY A 66 16.19 -5.66 3.69
CA GLY A 66 15.45 -5.22 4.88
C GLY A 66 14.58 -6.33 5.44
N THR A 67 13.90 -7.07 4.57
CA THR A 67 13.05 -8.20 4.95
C THR A 67 13.87 -9.36 5.53
N GLU A 68 14.98 -9.72 4.92
CA GLU A 68 15.89 -10.76 5.42
C GLU A 68 16.44 -10.40 6.82
N THR A 69 16.82 -9.13 7.01
CA THR A 69 17.28 -8.62 8.31
C THR A 69 16.18 -8.68 9.37
N PHE A 70 14.98 -8.24 9.01
CA PHE A 70 13.80 -8.29 9.87
C PHE A 70 13.46 -9.73 10.26
N ALA A 71 13.50 -10.67 9.31
CA ALA A 71 13.26 -12.09 9.54
C ALA A 71 14.26 -12.68 10.55
N ALA A 72 15.54 -12.30 10.45
CA ALA A 72 16.56 -12.71 11.40
C ALA A 72 16.26 -12.18 12.81
N GLN A 73 15.86 -10.91 12.92
CA GLN A 73 15.47 -10.30 14.21
C GLN A 73 14.20 -10.95 14.78
N ALA A 74 13.20 -11.24 13.94
CA ALA A 74 11.98 -11.92 14.37
C ALA A 74 12.28 -13.29 14.98
N ARG A 75 13.16 -14.07 14.34
CA ARG A 75 13.61 -15.37 14.87
C ARG A 75 14.38 -15.24 16.18
N GLN A 76 15.30 -14.27 16.28
CA GLN A 76 16.08 -14.03 17.51
C GLN A 76 15.19 -13.62 18.69
N ASN A 77 14.16 -12.81 18.43
CA ASN A 77 13.21 -12.35 19.45
C ASN A 77 12.08 -13.36 19.71
N GLY A 78 12.02 -14.46 18.97
CA GLY A 78 11.01 -15.49 19.15
C GLY A 78 9.58 -15.02 18.82
N TRP A 79 9.42 -14.09 17.88
CA TRP A 79 8.11 -13.57 17.47
C TRP A 79 7.35 -14.65 16.71
N LYS A 80 6.32 -15.19 17.37
CA LYS A 80 5.43 -16.23 16.81
C LYS A 80 4.08 -15.66 16.37
N ASP A 81 3.85 -14.40 16.63
CA ASP A 81 2.62 -13.65 16.36
C ASP A 81 2.74 -12.75 15.10
N LEU A 82 3.79 -12.96 14.29
CA LEU A 82 3.95 -12.28 13.01
C LEU A 82 2.99 -12.90 12.00
N SER A 83 2.07 -12.09 11.47
CA SER A 83 1.01 -12.55 10.56
C SER A 83 1.19 -12.06 9.14
N LEU A 84 1.90 -10.95 8.95
CA LEU A 84 2.02 -10.28 7.66
C LEU A 84 3.27 -9.40 7.63
N VAL A 85 3.88 -9.31 6.46
CA VAL A 85 4.87 -8.28 6.15
C VAL A 85 4.34 -7.40 5.02
N VAL A 86 4.60 -6.11 5.08
CA VAL A 86 4.12 -5.14 4.08
C VAL A 86 5.28 -4.27 3.60
N TRP A 87 5.43 -4.19 2.30
CA TRP A 87 6.27 -3.23 1.60
C TRP A 87 5.42 -2.08 1.09
N PRO A 88 5.95 -0.85 1.01
CA PRO A 88 5.20 0.31 0.53
C PRO A 88 4.89 0.24 -0.97
N ALA A 89 4.09 1.20 -1.43
CA ALA A 89 3.89 1.44 -2.86
C ALA A 89 5.24 1.64 -3.56
N ASN A 90 5.34 1.15 -4.78
CA ASN A 90 6.52 1.23 -5.64
C ASN A 90 7.79 0.61 -5.01
N SER A 91 7.63 -0.39 -4.14
CA SER A 91 8.76 -1.17 -3.62
C SER A 91 9.39 -2.07 -4.69
N SER A 92 8.65 -2.37 -5.76
CA SER A 92 9.14 -2.99 -6.98
C SER A 92 8.62 -2.24 -8.20
N ASP A 93 9.41 -1.32 -8.73
CA ASP A 93 9.17 -0.69 -10.05
C ASP A 93 9.62 -1.59 -11.21
N ILE A 94 10.10 -2.78 -10.91
CA ILE A 94 10.42 -3.82 -11.88
C ILE A 94 9.27 -4.83 -11.86
N ASP A 95 8.58 -4.95 -12.98
CA ASP A 95 7.45 -5.88 -13.15
C ASP A 95 7.90 -7.33 -12.91
N PRO A 96 7.45 -7.98 -11.83
CA PRO A 96 7.90 -9.32 -11.48
C PRO A 96 7.35 -10.42 -12.41
N PHE A 97 6.28 -10.13 -13.15
CA PHE A 97 5.72 -11.08 -14.12
C PHE A 97 6.52 -11.09 -15.43
N ARG A 98 7.27 -10.03 -15.70
CA ARG A 98 8.13 -9.89 -16.89
C ARG A 98 9.62 -10.06 -16.59
N ASN A 99 10.02 -10.04 -15.31
CA ASN A 99 11.40 -10.13 -14.86
C ASN A 99 11.57 -11.25 -13.82
N THR A 100 12.01 -12.39 -14.27
CA THR A 100 12.16 -13.60 -13.43
C THR A 100 13.12 -13.41 -12.27
N ASP A 101 14.13 -12.56 -12.41
CA ASP A 101 15.08 -12.22 -11.35
C ASP A 101 14.44 -11.33 -10.27
N ALA A 102 13.55 -10.40 -10.63
CA ALA A 102 12.76 -9.64 -9.67
C ALA A 102 11.79 -10.56 -8.90
N ALA A 103 11.09 -11.44 -9.62
CA ALA A 103 10.23 -12.45 -9.01
C ALA A 103 10.99 -13.34 -8.03
N ALA A 104 12.19 -13.82 -8.41
CA ALA A 104 13.02 -14.66 -7.54
C ALA A 104 13.49 -13.91 -6.28
N GLN A 105 13.77 -12.62 -6.38
CA GLN A 105 14.15 -11.81 -5.23
C GLN A 105 12.98 -11.57 -4.27
N ILE A 106 11.79 -11.30 -4.79
CA ILE A 106 10.58 -11.19 -3.97
C ILE A 106 10.31 -12.54 -3.28
N GLN A 107 10.38 -13.65 -4.00
CA GLN A 107 10.17 -14.97 -3.40
C GLN A 107 11.19 -15.27 -2.30
N ARG A 108 12.45 -14.89 -2.47
CA ARG A 108 13.47 -15.02 -1.42
C ARG A 108 13.11 -14.24 -0.15
N ALA A 109 12.53 -13.05 -0.27
CA ALA A 109 12.05 -12.30 0.87
C ALA A 109 10.87 -12.98 1.56
N VAL A 110 9.92 -13.54 0.79
CA VAL A 110 8.79 -14.33 1.31
C VAL A 110 9.28 -15.55 2.09
N ASP A 111 10.21 -16.30 1.51
CA ASP A 111 10.79 -17.49 2.12
C ASP A 111 11.57 -17.15 3.41
N ALA A 112 12.18 -15.97 3.47
CA ALA A 112 12.91 -15.52 4.65
C ALA A 112 12.00 -15.23 5.85
N VAL A 113 10.82 -14.63 5.64
CA VAL A 113 9.88 -14.27 6.73
C VAL A 113 8.90 -15.38 7.06
N ASP A 114 8.64 -16.29 6.12
CA ASP A 114 7.72 -17.44 6.25
C ASP A 114 6.28 -17.03 6.67
N VAL A 115 5.87 -15.84 6.24
CA VAL A 115 4.50 -15.30 6.38
C VAL A 115 4.11 -14.58 5.09
N PRO A 116 2.82 -14.31 4.85
CA PRO A 116 2.40 -13.53 3.69
C PRO A 116 3.12 -12.18 3.60
N LEU A 117 3.46 -11.77 2.37
CA LEU A 117 4.14 -10.51 2.06
C LEU A 117 3.32 -9.72 1.04
N VAL A 118 2.91 -8.51 1.40
CA VAL A 118 2.32 -7.55 0.46
C VAL A 118 3.44 -6.72 -0.17
N VAL A 119 3.48 -6.69 -1.49
CA VAL A 119 4.46 -5.95 -2.29
C VAL A 119 3.74 -4.90 -3.12
N GLY A 120 4.06 -3.62 -2.94
CA GLY A 120 3.63 -2.57 -3.85
C GLY A 120 4.48 -2.60 -5.12
N ALA A 121 3.87 -2.84 -6.28
CA ALA A 121 4.58 -3.01 -7.53
C ALA A 121 3.98 -2.15 -8.67
N VAL A 122 4.81 -1.87 -9.65
CA VAL A 122 4.40 -1.28 -10.94
C VAL A 122 4.45 -2.37 -12.00
N LEU A 123 3.31 -2.61 -12.64
CA LEU A 123 3.22 -3.55 -13.76
C LEU A 123 3.12 -2.79 -15.09
N ALA A 124 3.79 -3.32 -16.11
CA ALA A 124 3.77 -2.76 -17.48
C ALA A 124 2.56 -3.30 -18.25
N GLU A 125 1.36 -2.97 -17.79
CA GLU A 125 0.08 -3.38 -18.36
C GLU A 125 -1.06 -2.43 -17.98
N PRO A 126 -2.16 -2.34 -18.78
CA PRO A 126 -2.30 -2.95 -20.11
C PRO A 126 -1.29 -2.41 -21.14
N VAL A 127 -1.37 -2.84 -22.38
CA VAL A 127 -0.45 -2.38 -23.44
C VAL A 127 -0.38 -0.85 -23.45
N ASP A 128 0.84 -0.31 -23.54
CA ASP A 128 1.17 1.13 -23.50
C ASP A 128 0.78 1.87 -22.22
N HIS A 129 0.47 1.13 -21.15
CA HIS A 129 0.11 1.68 -19.84
C HIS A 129 0.88 0.99 -18.72
N ASN A 130 0.76 1.56 -17.53
CA ASN A 130 1.21 0.96 -16.29
C ASN A 130 0.05 0.82 -15.32
N SER A 131 0.18 -0.09 -14.37
CA SER A 131 -0.74 -0.17 -13.23
C SER A 131 0.04 -0.21 -11.92
N ASN A 132 -0.46 0.54 -10.93
CA ASN A 132 -0.02 0.41 -9.55
C ASN A 132 -0.80 -0.73 -8.91
N VAL A 133 -0.07 -1.71 -8.38
CA VAL A 133 -0.69 -2.89 -7.79
C VAL A 133 -0.12 -3.19 -6.42
N SER A 134 -0.93 -3.84 -5.60
CA SER A 134 -0.46 -4.58 -4.44
C SER A 134 -0.55 -6.07 -4.76
N LEU A 135 0.52 -6.79 -4.52
CA LEU A 135 0.64 -8.23 -4.75
C LEU A 135 0.81 -8.92 -3.41
N LEU A 136 -0.09 -9.84 -3.06
CA LEU A 136 0.06 -10.68 -1.86
C LEU A 136 0.72 -11.99 -2.26
N TYR A 137 1.96 -12.15 -1.87
CA TYR A 137 2.71 -13.41 -1.96
C TYR A 137 2.51 -14.24 -0.70
N ARG A 138 2.41 -15.56 -0.86
CA ARG A 138 2.29 -16.49 0.25
C ARG A 138 3.50 -17.42 0.34
N PRO A 139 3.89 -17.86 1.55
CA PRO A 139 4.88 -18.93 1.71
C PRO A 139 4.49 -20.18 0.90
N GLY A 140 5.50 -20.85 0.36
CA GLY A 140 5.29 -22.03 -0.48
C GLY A 140 5.11 -21.72 -1.97
N GLY A 141 5.13 -20.46 -2.38
CA GLY A 141 5.05 -20.03 -3.77
C GLY A 141 3.61 -20.00 -4.30
N GLY A 142 3.50 -19.87 -5.61
CA GLY A 142 2.24 -19.73 -6.33
C GLY A 142 2.06 -18.36 -6.93
N GLU A 143 0.98 -18.17 -7.68
CA GLU A 143 0.62 -16.86 -8.25
C GLU A 143 0.13 -15.94 -7.12
N PRO A 144 0.66 -14.70 -7.00
CA PRO A 144 0.22 -13.78 -5.97
C PRO A 144 -1.20 -13.28 -6.23
N GLU A 145 -1.97 -13.07 -5.15
CA GLU A 145 -3.22 -12.33 -5.24
C GLU A 145 -2.91 -10.87 -5.59
N ARG A 146 -3.78 -10.26 -6.38
CA ARG A 146 -3.55 -8.92 -6.93
C ARG A 146 -4.68 -7.97 -6.60
N TYR A 147 -4.30 -6.76 -6.26
CA TYR A 147 -5.17 -5.59 -6.21
C TYR A 147 -4.57 -4.47 -7.05
N THR A 148 -5.36 -3.85 -7.93
CA THR A 148 -4.97 -2.67 -8.71
C THR A 148 -5.51 -1.41 -8.05
N LYS A 149 -4.66 -0.40 -7.85
CA LYS A 149 -5.00 0.87 -7.21
C LYS A 149 -6.16 1.56 -7.91
N LEU A 150 -7.21 1.90 -7.13
CA LEU A 150 -8.46 2.45 -7.66
C LEU A 150 -8.31 3.89 -8.13
N HIS A 151 -7.53 4.70 -7.39
CA HIS A 151 -7.40 6.13 -7.61
C HIS A 151 -5.95 6.54 -7.88
N PRO A 152 -5.48 6.43 -9.14
CA PRO A 152 -4.19 6.99 -9.53
C PRO A 152 -4.14 8.50 -9.28
N VAL A 153 -2.95 9.00 -8.91
CA VAL A 153 -2.76 10.41 -8.56
C VAL A 153 -2.75 11.28 -9.83
N PRO A 154 -3.69 12.25 -9.97
CA PRO A 154 -3.67 13.16 -11.11
C PRO A 154 -2.37 13.97 -11.18
N PHE A 155 -1.89 14.21 -12.38
CA PHE A 155 -0.65 14.93 -12.72
C PHE A 155 0.66 14.30 -12.25
N ALA A 156 0.61 13.18 -11.54
CA ALA A 156 1.78 12.39 -11.18
C ALA A 156 1.75 11.01 -11.86
N GLU A 157 0.66 10.28 -11.67
CA GLU A 157 0.50 8.93 -12.23
C GLU A 157 -0.23 8.96 -13.57
N TYR A 158 -1.14 9.91 -13.78
CA TYR A 158 -1.78 10.14 -15.09
C TYR A 158 -2.05 11.63 -15.31
N ILE A 159 -2.22 12.03 -16.57
CA ILE A 159 -2.63 13.39 -16.94
C ILE A 159 -4.10 13.36 -17.38
N PRO A 160 -5.02 14.00 -16.63
CA PRO A 160 -6.36 14.25 -17.10
C PRO A 160 -6.32 15.08 -18.38
N TYR A 161 -7.14 14.75 -19.39
CA TYR A 161 -7.16 15.48 -20.68
C TYR A 161 -5.75 15.65 -21.27
N ARG A 162 -4.97 14.58 -21.33
CA ARG A 162 -3.56 14.57 -21.77
C ARG A 162 -3.35 15.35 -23.09
N ASP A 163 -4.19 15.18 -24.10
CA ASP A 163 -4.12 15.87 -25.40
C ASP A 163 -4.22 17.40 -25.29
N PHE A 164 -4.89 17.89 -24.28
CA PHE A 164 -4.97 19.31 -24.00
C PHE A 164 -3.72 19.81 -23.28
N PHE A 165 -3.31 19.17 -22.18
CA PHE A 165 -2.20 19.63 -21.35
C PHE A 165 -0.83 19.42 -22.01
N SER A 166 -0.63 18.40 -22.85
CA SER A 166 0.63 18.17 -23.58
C SER A 166 0.97 19.30 -24.55
N ARG A 167 -0.03 20.09 -25.00
CA ARG A 167 0.20 21.27 -25.85
C ARG A 167 0.84 22.43 -25.10
N PHE A 168 0.76 22.47 -23.78
CA PHE A 168 1.20 23.58 -22.96
C PHE A 168 2.39 23.25 -22.07
N SER A 169 2.71 21.96 -21.87
CA SER A 169 3.78 21.55 -20.97
C SER A 169 4.38 20.21 -21.41
N SER A 170 5.69 20.21 -21.64
CA SER A 170 6.46 18.97 -21.82
C SER A 170 6.50 18.10 -20.54
N ALA A 171 6.23 18.68 -19.38
CA ALA A 171 6.08 17.92 -18.13
C ALA A 171 4.91 16.92 -18.17
N ALA A 172 3.90 17.16 -19.02
CA ALA A 172 2.82 16.20 -19.24
C ALA A 172 3.30 14.89 -19.88
N GLU A 173 4.43 14.91 -20.59
CA GLU A 173 5.04 13.72 -21.19
C GLU A 173 5.79 12.88 -20.15
N LEU A 174 6.23 13.50 -19.04
CA LEU A 174 6.95 12.84 -17.96
C LEU A 174 6.04 12.15 -16.95
N ALA A 175 4.77 12.54 -16.89
CA ALA A 175 3.81 11.88 -16.03
C ALA A 175 3.53 10.46 -16.53
N GLY A 176 3.39 9.53 -15.59
CA GLY A 176 3.07 8.14 -15.88
C GLY A 176 1.76 8.00 -16.69
N ASN A 177 1.58 6.85 -17.28
CA ASN A 177 0.37 6.47 -17.98
C ASN A 177 -0.33 5.34 -17.22
N PHE A 178 -0.63 5.61 -15.94
CA PHE A 178 -1.23 4.62 -15.05
C PHE A 178 -2.74 4.54 -15.26
N VAL A 179 -3.24 3.31 -15.23
CA VAL A 179 -4.67 3.02 -15.26
C VAL A 179 -5.22 2.78 -13.86
N ALA A 180 -6.49 3.15 -13.67
CA ALA A 180 -7.21 2.85 -12.44
C ALA A 180 -7.68 1.38 -12.41
N GLY A 181 -7.73 0.80 -11.21
CA GLY A 181 -8.48 -0.42 -10.95
C GLY A 181 -9.98 -0.16 -10.89
N ASP A 182 -10.76 -1.20 -10.72
CA ASP A 182 -12.22 -1.20 -10.70
C ASP A 182 -12.83 -1.82 -9.43
N GLU A 183 -11.99 -2.39 -8.56
CA GLU A 183 -12.43 -3.09 -7.36
C GLU A 183 -11.74 -2.56 -6.09
N ILE A 184 -12.43 -2.66 -4.95
CA ILE A 184 -11.81 -2.40 -3.64
C ILE A 184 -10.93 -3.58 -3.25
N GLY A 185 -9.66 -3.31 -2.92
CA GLY A 185 -8.71 -4.33 -2.53
C GLY A 185 -8.86 -4.76 -1.08
N VAL A 186 -9.10 -6.05 -0.87
CA VAL A 186 -9.06 -6.69 0.44
C VAL A 186 -8.33 -8.00 0.32
N PHE A 187 -7.20 -8.13 1.02
CA PHE A 187 -6.52 -9.40 1.17
C PHE A 187 -6.93 -10.10 2.45
N GLU A 188 -7.18 -11.39 2.35
CA GLU A 188 -7.46 -12.23 3.50
C GLU A 188 -6.18 -12.91 3.98
N VAL A 189 -5.78 -12.64 5.21
CA VAL A 189 -4.60 -13.22 5.84
C VAL A 189 -5.00 -13.96 7.11
N GLN A 190 -4.42 -15.13 7.35
CA GLN A 190 -4.65 -15.84 8.60
C GLN A 190 -3.84 -15.21 9.73
N GLY A 191 -4.51 -14.93 10.86
CA GLY A 191 -3.82 -14.46 12.06
C GLY A 191 -2.96 -15.56 12.67
N SER A 192 -1.80 -15.18 13.19
CA SER A 192 -0.82 -16.09 13.83
C SER A 192 -0.88 -16.05 15.37
N ALA A 193 -1.79 -15.25 15.96
CA ALA A 193 -1.83 -15.08 17.41
C ALA A 193 -2.16 -16.39 18.14
N PRO A 194 -1.44 -16.71 19.24
CA PRO A 194 -1.70 -17.91 20.04
C PRO A 194 -3.12 -17.88 20.62
N GLY A 195 -3.88 -18.94 20.42
CA GLY A 195 -5.25 -19.10 20.91
C GLY A 195 -6.33 -19.05 19.82
N ARG A 196 -6.01 -18.73 18.60
CA ARG A 196 -6.89 -18.85 17.44
C ARG A 196 -6.77 -20.25 16.83
N GLY A 197 -7.67 -21.11 17.21
CA GLY A 197 -7.71 -22.52 16.78
C GLY A 197 -8.88 -22.90 15.86
N THR A 198 -9.63 -21.92 15.34
CA THR A 198 -10.77 -22.19 14.46
C THR A 198 -10.68 -21.42 13.15
N ALA A 199 -11.13 -22.04 12.06
CA ALA A 199 -11.10 -21.54 10.68
C ALA A 199 -11.83 -20.20 10.42
N THR A 200 -12.30 -19.52 11.47
CA THR A 200 -13.07 -18.27 11.42
C THR A 200 -12.25 -17.01 11.74
N ASP A 201 -11.00 -17.16 12.12
CA ASP A 201 -10.19 -16.01 12.56
C ASP A 201 -9.37 -15.43 11.40
N LYS A 202 -10.04 -14.74 10.50
CA LYS A 202 -9.45 -14.07 9.34
C LYS A 202 -9.08 -12.64 9.72
N ALA A 203 -7.83 -12.26 9.52
CA ALA A 203 -7.41 -10.86 9.50
C ALA A 203 -7.55 -10.33 8.07
N TYR A 204 -8.04 -9.11 7.92
CA TYR A 204 -8.20 -8.46 6.62
C TYR A 204 -7.21 -7.31 6.52
N ALA A 205 -6.43 -7.30 5.44
CA ALA A 205 -5.66 -6.13 5.08
C ALA A 205 -6.47 -5.31 4.08
N VAL A 206 -6.96 -4.15 4.50
CA VAL A 206 -7.58 -3.16 3.61
C VAL A 206 -6.45 -2.35 3.00
N LEU A 207 -6.37 -2.33 1.69
CA LEU A 207 -5.35 -1.57 0.97
C LEU A 207 -5.83 -0.14 0.74
N PRO A 208 -4.98 0.88 0.93
CA PRO A 208 -5.35 2.26 0.67
C PRO A 208 -5.69 2.44 -0.81
N THR A 209 -6.80 3.08 -1.05
CA THR A 209 -7.31 3.48 -2.38
C THR A 209 -6.57 4.69 -2.91
#